data_641e3794e31642c1e8b75e82b5696f9d
#
_entry.id   641e3794e31642c1e8b75e82b5696f9d
#
_cell.length_a   1.000
_cell.length_b   1.000
_cell.length_c   1.000
_cell.angle_alpha   90.00
_cell.angle_beta   90.00
_cell.angle_gamma   90.00
#
_symmetry.space_group_name_H-M   'P 1'
#
loop_
_entity.id
_entity.type
_entity.pdbx_description
1 polymer ?
#
loop_
_entity_poly.entity_id
_entity_poly.type
_entity_poly.pdbx_seq_one_letter_code
_entity_poly.pdbx_strand_id
1 'polypeptide(L)'
;MKELEKTKRISIAAVIFILAVIIGLLTYKKPKNTYAINTKTTLEKITSENYLVALNELNNPDYVLIDIRNQYDFDKGHIENAINVYAAEILSEDNIKVFEELKENNKTAVLYGNNPQEPNAPFLILYQLGYENIKLLAIENSYLQNKLITKNSEIEKSEADVSAFINESIKKANTVETVKVVAAPPKKVITIEKKKKAPAEGGC
;
A
#
# COMPACT_ATOMS: atom_id res chain seq x y z
N MET A 1 -37.07 -18.98 43.13
CA MET A 1 -37.48 -17.99 42.10
C MET A 1 -36.32 -17.08 41.66
N LYS A 2 -35.49 -16.54 42.54
CA LYS A 2 -34.36 -15.65 42.17
C LYS A 2 -33.30 -16.29 41.25
N GLU A 3 -33.00 -17.57 41.39
CA GLU A 3 -32.00 -18.29 40.56
C GLU A 3 -32.51 -18.48 39.11
N LEU A 4 -33.80 -18.77 38.93
CA LEU A 4 -34.42 -18.97 37.62
C LEU A 4 -34.43 -17.66 36.80
N GLU A 5 -34.60 -16.52 37.46
CA GLU A 5 -34.51 -15.20 36.80
C GLU A 5 -33.08 -14.86 36.40
N LYS A 6 -32.09 -15.26 37.20
CA LYS A 6 -30.70 -15.06 36.92
C LYS A 6 -30.24 -15.84 35.69
N THR A 7 -30.64 -17.12 35.58
CA THR A 7 -30.39 -17.97 34.42
C THR A 7 -31.05 -17.43 33.16
N LYS A 8 -32.31 -16.97 33.23
CA LYS A 8 -33.00 -16.35 32.11
C LYS A 8 -32.29 -15.09 31.59
N ARG A 9 -31.80 -14.23 32.48
CA ARG A 9 -31.06 -13.01 32.11
C ARG A 9 -29.72 -13.33 31.45
N ILE A 10 -29.00 -14.34 31.93
CA ILE A 10 -27.75 -14.81 31.35
C ILE A 10 -28.01 -15.41 29.96
N SER A 11 -29.06 -16.22 29.78
CA SER A 11 -29.41 -16.78 28.48
C SER A 11 -29.80 -15.72 27.48
N ILE A 12 -30.55 -14.70 27.85
CA ILE A 12 -30.92 -13.58 26.98
C ILE A 12 -29.65 -12.80 26.57
N ALA A 13 -28.75 -12.51 27.52
CA ALA A 13 -27.52 -11.83 27.24
C ALA A 13 -26.60 -12.63 26.27
N ALA A 14 -26.54 -13.95 26.47
CA ALA A 14 -25.80 -14.84 25.58
C ALA A 14 -26.35 -14.86 24.15
N VAL A 15 -27.68 -14.91 24.01
CA VAL A 15 -28.37 -14.86 22.71
C VAL A 15 -28.10 -13.52 22.01
N ILE A 16 -28.20 -12.40 22.72
CA ILE A 16 -27.94 -11.07 22.16
C ILE A 16 -26.46 -10.98 21.71
N PHE A 17 -25.52 -11.50 22.52
CA PHE A 17 -24.09 -11.51 22.16
C PHE A 17 -23.83 -12.34 20.91
N ILE A 18 -24.39 -13.56 20.80
CA ILE A 18 -24.27 -14.40 19.63
C ILE A 18 -24.87 -13.71 18.41
N LEU A 19 -26.00 -13.07 18.55
CA LEU A 19 -26.65 -12.34 17.44
C LEU A 19 -25.81 -11.16 16.98
N ALA A 20 -25.19 -10.41 17.90
CA ALA A 20 -24.27 -9.33 17.58
C ALA A 20 -23.03 -9.82 16.82
N VAL A 21 -22.48 -10.96 17.24
CA VAL A 21 -21.33 -11.59 16.54
C VAL A 21 -21.74 -12.02 15.13
N ILE A 22 -22.91 -12.66 14.97
CA ILE A 22 -23.42 -13.07 13.66
C ILE A 22 -23.62 -11.86 12.75
N ILE A 23 -24.24 -10.79 13.25
CA ILE A 23 -24.41 -9.54 12.48
C ILE A 23 -23.05 -8.97 12.10
N GLY A 24 -22.09 -8.92 13.03
CA GLY A 24 -20.72 -8.46 12.75
C GLY A 24 -20.04 -9.27 11.65
N LEU A 25 -20.17 -10.60 11.66
CA LEU A 25 -19.62 -11.47 10.62
C LEU A 25 -20.31 -11.27 9.26
N LEU A 26 -21.63 -11.13 9.25
CA LEU A 26 -22.41 -10.94 8.01
C LEU A 26 -22.21 -9.55 7.39
N THR A 27 -21.93 -8.54 8.21
CA THR A 27 -21.71 -7.16 7.75
C THR A 27 -20.24 -6.86 7.50
N TYR A 28 -19.32 -7.75 7.89
CA TYR A 28 -17.89 -7.54 7.67
C TYR A 28 -17.58 -7.51 6.18
N LYS A 29 -17.08 -6.36 5.72
CA LYS A 29 -16.53 -6.22 4.38
C LYS A 29 -15.00 -6.14 4.51
N LYS A 30 -14.30 -7.05 3.83
CA LYS A 30 -12.84 -6.99 3.75
C LYS A 30 -12.44 -5.64 3.15
N PRO A 31 -11.44 -4.93 3.71
CA PRO A 31 -10.91 -3.71 3.09
C PRO A 31 -10.48 -4.00 1.64
N LYS A 32 -10.91 -3.14 0.70
CA LYS A 32 -10.66 -3.36 -0.73
C LYS A 32 -9.17 -3.30 -1.10
N ASN A 33 -8.43 -2.40 -0.48
CA ASN A 33 -7.02 -2.11 -0.83
C ASN A 33 -6.09 -2.60 0.29
N THR A 34 -5.97 -3.92 0.45
CA THR A 34 -4.97 -4.51 1.36
C THR A 34 -3.74 -4.94 0.58
N TYR A 35 -2.57 -4.51 1.03
CA TYR A 35 -1.32 -4.95 0.43
C TYR A 35 -1.16 -6.47 0.54
N ALA A 36 -0.94 -7.11 -0.61
CA ALA A 36 -0.69 -8.53 -0.73
C ALA A 36 0.82 -8.84 -0.71
N ILE A 37 1.63 -7.90 -1.20
CA ILE A 37 3.07 -8.03 -1.32
C ILE A 37 3.75 -7.16 -0.27
N ASN A 38 4.71 -7.73 0.44
CA ASN A 38 5.45 -7.02 1.48
C ASN A 38 6.56 -6.13 0.88
N THR A 39 7.07 -5.20 1.69
CA THR A 39 8.10 -4.24 1.29
C THR A 39 9.39 -4.91 0.82
N LYS A 40 9.80 -6.02 1.43
CA LYS A 40 11.01 -6.75 1.02
C LYS A 40 10.91 -7.24 -0.42
N THR A 41 9.83 -7.94 -0.75
CA THR A 41 9.59 -8.44 -2.11
C THR A 41 9.47 -7.29 -3.12
N THR A 42 8.87 -6.18 -2.71
CA THR A 42 8.80 -4.97 -3.54
C THR A 42 10.20 -4.41 -3.83
N LEU A 43 11.07 -4.32 -2.82
CA LEU A 43 12.46 -3.89 -3.01
C LEU A 43 13.25 -4.83 -3.92
N GLU A 44 13.11 -6.14 -3.74
CA GLU A 44 13.72 -7.15 -4.62
C GLU A 44 13.26 -6.98 -6.06
N LYS A 45 11.97 -6.68 -6.28
CA LYS A 45 11.40 -6.46 -7.61
C LYS A 45 12.04 -5.24 -8.31
N ILE A 46 12.09 -4.09 -7.63
CA ILE A 46 12.62 -2.85 -8.23
C ILE A 46 14.13 -2.88 -8.42
N THR A 47 14.86 -3.70 -7.67
CA THR A 47 16.31 -3.89 -7.85
C THR A 47 16.65 -4.86 -8.98
N SER A 48 15.70 -5.69 -9.41
CA SER A 48 15.92 -6.68 -10.47
C SER A 48 15.91 -6.10 -11.90
N GLU A 49 15.48 -4.84 -12.07
CA GLU A 49 15.28 -4.12 -13.35
C GLU A 49 14.35 -4.86 -14.36
N ASN A 50 13.87 -6.06 -14.06
CA ASN A 50 13.05 -6.88 -14.95
C ASN A 50 11.61 -6.39 -15.12
N TYR A 51 11.25 -5.31 -14.45
CA TYR A 51 9.95 -4.63 -14.56
C TYR A 51 9.94 -3.53 -15.63
N LEU A 52 11.10 -3.23 -16.23
CA LEU A 52 11.25 -2.21 -17.26
C LEU A 52 11.12 -2.84 -18.64
N VAL A 53 10.48 -2.11 -19.55
CA VAL A 53 10.29 -2.47 -20.95
C VAL A 53 10.82 -1.33 -21.83
N ALA A 54 11.58 -1.65 -22.84
CA ALA A 54 12.00 -0.68 -23.84
C ALA A 54 10.97 -0.55 -24.98
N LEU A 55 10.99 0.56 -25.69
CA LEU A 55 10.03 0.84 -26.78
C LEU A 55 10.05 -0.23 -27.90
N ASN A 56 11.22 -0.79 -28.19
CA ASN A 56 11.39 -1.85 -29.21
C ASN A 56 10.82 -3.21 -28.78
N GLU A 57 10.47 -3.39 -27.50
CA GLU A 57 9.91 -4.64 -26.96
C GLU A 57 8.37 -4.65 -26.99
N LEU A 58 7.73 -3.57 -27.43
CA LEU A 58 6.27 -3.43 -27.43
C LEU A 58 5.55 -4.35 -28.41
N ASN A 59 6.26 -4.99 -29.32
CA ASN A 59 5.68 -5.95 -30.27
C ASN A 59 5.18 -7.26 -29.63
N ASN A 60 5.33 -7.41 -28.31
CA ASN A 60 4.83 -8.57 -27.59
C ASN A 60 3.28 -8.50 -27.52
N PRO A 61 2.56 -9.50 -28.06
CA PRO A 61 1.10 -9.50 -28.08
C PRO A 61 0.46 -9.61 -26.70
N ASP A 62 1.24 -9.98 -25.68
CA ASP A 62 0.76 -10.08 -24.30
C ASP A 62 0.87 -8.74 -23.54
N TYR A 63 1.44 -7.72 -24.15
CA TYR A 63 1.52 -6.40 -23.56
C TYR A 63 0.30 -5.57 -23.92
N VAL A 64 -0.27 -4.91 -22.89
CA VAL A 64 -1.33 -3.91 -23.05
C VAL A 64 -0.80 -2.60 -22.48
N LEU A 65 -0.75 -1.59 -23.32
CA LEU A 65 -0.25 -0.27 -22.95
C LEU A 65 -1.28 0.49 -22.12
N ILE A 66 -0.85 1.02 -20.99
CA ILE A 66 -1.67 1.83 -20.10
C ILE A 66 -1.04 3.22 -19.96
N ASP A 67 -1.72 4.22 -20.51
CA ASP A 67 -1.35 5.63 -20.34
C ASP A 67 -1.90 6.17 -19.04
N ILE A 68 -1.00 6.52 -18.10
CA ILE A 68 -1.39 6.99 -16.77
C ILE A 68 -1.60 8.51 -16.71
N ARG A 69 -1.43 9.22 -17.81
CA ARG A 69 -1.64 10.66 -17.88
C ARG A 69 -3.13 11.00 -17.78
N ASN A 70 -3.42 12.26 -17.54
CA ASN A 70 -4.80 12.74 -17.55
C ASN A 70 -5.42 12.62 -18.95
N GLN A 71 -6.76 12.66 -19.03
CA GLN A 71 -7.51 12.51 -20.27
C GLN A 71 -7.13 13.56 -21.34
N TYR A 72 -6.84 14.80 -20.93
CA TYR A 72 -6.46 15.85 -21.86
C TYR A 72 -5.14 15.53 -22.58
N ASP A 73 -4.12 15.06 -21.84
CA ASP A 73 -2.83 14.68 -22.42
C ASP A 73 -2.94 13.41 -23.28
N PHE A 74 -3.79 12.48 -22.88
CA PHE A 74 -4.11 11.30 -23.68
C PHE A 74 -4.76 11.67 -25.01
N ASP A 75 -5.79 12.52 -25.00
CA ASP A 75 -6.50 12.96 -26.21
C ASP A 75 -5.62 13.78 -27.14
N LYS A 76 -4.67 14.52 -26.60
CA LYS A 76 -3.70 15.29 -27.37
C LYS A 76 -2.76 14.39 -28.19
N GLY A 77 -2.53 13.16 -27.71
CA GLY A 77 -1.76 12.14 -28.41
C GLY A 77 -1.26 11.07 -27.44
N HIS A 78 -1.43 9.81 -27.81
CA HIS A 78 -1.02 8.64 -27.05
C HIS A 78 -0.37 7.59 -27.96
N ILE A 79 0.26 6.57 -27.38
CA ILE A 79 0.80 5.43 -28.13
C ILE A 79 -0.37 4.59 -28.65
N GLU A 80 -0.29 4.16 -29.89
CA GLU A 80 -1.36 3.38 -30.53
C GLU A 80 -1.80 2.18 -29.68
N ASN A 81 -3.12 1.97 -29.61
CA ASN A 81 -3.77 0.93 -28.80
C ASN A 81 -3.59 1.05 -27.29
N ALA A 82 -3.13 2.19 -26.78
CA ALA A 82 -3.06 2.41 -25.33
C ALA A 82 -4.46 2.68 -24.74
N ILE A 83 -4.65 2.18 -23.51
CA ILE A 83 -5.82 2.46 -22.68
C ILE A 83 -5.46 3.58 -21.70
N ASN A 84 -6.32 4.58 -21.54
CA ASN A 84 -6.10 5.62 -20.54
C ASN A 84 -6.63 5.19 -19.17
N VAL A 85 -5.74 5.21 -18.19
CA VAL A 85 -6.05 4.99 -16.76
C VAL A 85 -5.34 6.05 -15.94
N TYR A 86 -6.02 7.14 -15.66
CA TYR A 86 -5.41 8.27 -14.96
C TYR A 86 -4.83 7.89 -13.60
N ALA A 87 -3.57 8.24 -13.36
CA ALA A 87 -2.83 7.84 -12.14
C ALA A 87 -3.53 8.22 -10.84
N ALA A 88 -4.20 9.38 -10.78
CA ALA A 88 -4.92 9.82 -9.58
C ALA A 88 -6.17 8.96 -9.28
N GLU A 89 -6.71 8.29 -10.28
CA GLU A 89 -7.91 7.46 -10.18
C GLU A 89 -7.59 5.96 -10.33
N ILE A 90 -6.31 5.58 -10.23
CA ILE A 90 -5.86 4.21 -10.52
C ILE A 90 -6.53 3.16 -9.62
N LEU A 91 -6.96 3.54 -8.42
CA LEU A 91 -7.66 2.69 -7.46
C LEU A 91 -9.18 2.80 -7.52
N SER A 92 -9.74 3.52 -8.50
CA SER A 92 -11.20 3.53 -8.73
C SER A 92 -11.70 2.14 -9.10
N GLU A 93 -12.97 1.86 -8.82
CA GLU A 93 -13.54 0.52 -9.10
C GLU A 93 -13.45 0.13 -10.57
N ASP A 94 -13.63 1.08 -11.48
CA ASP A 94 -13.59 0.82 -12.92
C ASP A 94 -12.17 0.60 -13.43
N ASN A 95 -11.20 1.37 -12.92
CA ASN A 95 -9.80 1.21 -13.29
C ASN A 95 -9.19 -0.09 -12.73
N ILE A 96 -9.56 -0.47 -11.51
CA ILE A 96 -9.12 -1.75 -10.92
C ILE A 96 -9.64 -2.94 -11.73
N LYS A 97 -10.86 -2.89 -12.26
CA LYS A 97 -11.38 -3.95 -13.15
C LYS A 97 -10.50 -4.16 -14.38
N VAL A 98 -9.95 -3.09 -14.97
CA VAL A 98 -9.02 -3.21 -16.09
C VAL A 98 -7.82 -4.09 -15.74
N PHE A 99 -7.21 -3.86 -14.57
CA PHE A 99 -6.06 -4.67 -14.13
C PHE A 99 -6.46 -6.11 -13.75
N GLU A 100 -7.65 -6.31 -13.19
CA GLU A 100 -8.21 -7.63 -12.91
C GLU A 100 -8.41 -8.42 -14.21
N GLU A 101 -9.05 -7.82 -15.20
CA GLU A 101 -9.28 -8.44 -16.52
C GLU A 101 -7.97 -8.78 -17.25
N LEU A 102 -6.97 -7.90 -17.18
CA LEU A 102 -5.65 -8.16 -17.75
C LEU A 102 -4.96 -9.34 -17.06
N LYS A 103 -5.08 -9.42 -15.73
CA LYS A 103 -4.52 -10.53 -14.95
C LYS A 103 -5.22 -11.85 -15.29
N GLU A 104 -6.54 -11.88 -15.37
CA GLU A 104 -7.33 -13.07 -15.71
C GLU A 104 -7.02 -13.58 -17.13
N ASN A 105 -6.77 -12.67 -18.05
CA ASN A 105 -6.42 -12.98 -19.44
C ASN A 105 -4.92 -13.24 -19.65
N ASN A 106 -4.11 -13.32 -18.58
CA ASN A 106 -2.66 -13.48 -18.63
C ASN A 106 -1.95 -12.41 -19.47
N LYS A 107 -2.50 -11.20 -19.51
CA LYS A 107 -1.89 -10.04 -20.17
C LYS A 107 -1.07 -9.24 -19.17
N THR A 108 -0.04 -8.57 -19.66
CA THR A 108 0.83 -7.70 -18.87
C THR A 108 0.48 -6.24 -19.14
N ALA A 109 0.10 -5.51 -18.11
CA ALA A 109 -0.10 -4.08 -18.20
C ALA A 109 1.27 -3.36 -18.23
N VAL A 110 1.52 -2.57 -19.26
CA VAL A 110 2.75 -1.79 -19.40
C VAL A 110 2.40 -0.32 -19.22
N LEU A 111 2.72 0.22 -18.04
CA LEU A 111 2.38 1.59 -17.64
C LEU A 111 3.36 2.58 -18.26
N TYR A 112 2.88 3.72 -18.74
CA TYR A 112 3.71 4.82 -19.21
C TYR A 112 3.10 6.18 -18.91
N GLY A 113 3.94 7.20 -18.82
CA GLY A 113 3.56 8.61 -18.68
C GLY A 113 4.35 9.49 -19.65
N ASN A 114 4.63 10.75 -19.29
CA ASN A 114 5.49 11.62 -20.08
C ASN A 114 6.97 11.24 -19.95
N ASN A 115 7.37 10.66 -18.82
CA ASN A 115 8.73 10.24 -18.53
C ASN A 115 8.71 8.96 -17.68
N PRO A 116 9.83 8.24 -17.50
CA PRO A 116 9.84 6.98 -16.77
C PRO A 116 9.53 7.09 -15.27
N GLN A 117 9.59 8.28 -14.70
CA GLN A 117 9.37 8.49 -13.26
C GLN A 117 7.89 8.55 -12.90
N GLU A 118 7.05 9.11 -13.80
CA GLU A 118 5.61 9.27 -13.55
C GLU A 118 4.89 7.96 -13.21
N PRO A 119 5.11 6.85 -13.92
CA PRO A 119 4.41 5.60 -13.64
C PRO A 119 4.97 4.82 -12.42
N ASN A 120 6.03 5.27 -11.75
CA ASN A 120 6.62 4.55 -10.62
C ASN A 120 5.66 4.38 -9.45
N ALA A 121 4.97 5.45 -9.04
CA ALA A 121 4.03 5.37 -7.92
C ALA A 121 2.82 4.47 -8.24
N PRO A 122 2.13 4.63 -9.39
CA PRO A 122 1.11 3.69 -9.85
C PRO A 122 1.57 2.23 -9.89
N PHE A 123 2.76 1.98 -10.43
CA PHE A 123 3.35 0.64 -10.47
C PHE A 123 3.52 0.05 -9.06
N LEU A 124 4.14 0.79 -8.14
CA LEU A 124 4.38 0.30 -6.77
C LEU A 124 3.07 0.01 -6.03
N ILE A 125 2.07 0.87 -6.18
CA ILE A 125 0.76 0.68 -5.56
C ILE A 125 0.10 -0.60 -6.09
N LEU A 126 0.00 -0.75 -7.41
CA LEU A 126 -0.61 -1.93 -8.03
C LEU A 126 0.17 -3.21 -7.70
N TYR A 127 1.50 -3.16 -7.76
CA TYR A 127 2.34 -4.31 -7.43
C TYR A 127 2.11 -4.76 -5.98
N GLN A 128 2.10 -3.84 -5.02
CA GLN A 128 1.83 -4.15 -3.62
C GLN A 128 0.42 -4.69 -3.37
N LEU A 129 -0.55 -4.30 -4.20
CA LEU A 129 -1.91 -4.86 -4.17
C LEU A 129 -1.98 -6.29 -4.77
N GLY A 130 -0.90 -6.79 -5.38
CA GLY A 130 -0.82 -8.14 -5.92
C GLY A 130 -1.02 -8.26 -7.43
N TYR A 131 -0.92 -7.15 -8.16
CA TYR A 131 -0.87 -7.17 -9.62
C TYR A 131 0.59 -7.36 -10.07
N GLU A 132 1.04 -8.63 -10.12
CA GLU A 132 2.43 -8.94 -10.50
C GLU A 132 2.68 -8.85 -12.01
N ASN A 133 1.61 -8.84 -12.81
CA ASN A 133 1.60 -8.74 -14.27
C ASN A 133 1.67 -7.28 -14.75
N ILE A 134 2.45 -6.44 -14.08
CA ILE A 134 2.66 -5.05 -14.46
C ILE A 134 4.12 -4.76 -14.73
N LYS A 135 4.37 -3.85 -15.67
CA LYS A 135 5.69 -3.36 -16.05
C LYS A 135 5.64 -1.85 -16.33
N LEU A 136 6.81 -1.24 -16.44
CA LEU A 136 6.98 0.16 -16.81
C LEU A 136 7.62 0.28 -18.18
N LEU A 137 7.09 1.16 -19.01
CA LEU A 137 7.72 1.54 -20.28
C LEU A 137 8.73 2.67 -20.05
N ALA A 138 9.98 2.41 -20.35
CA ALA A 138 11.06 3.37 -20.18
C ALA A 138 11.14 4.33 -21.39
N ILE A 139 10.26 5.34 -21.42
CA ILE A 139 10.16 6.30 -22.52
C ILE A 139 10.12 7.74 -22.03
N GLU A 140 10.41 8.64 -22.95
CA GLU A 140 10.17 10.07 -22.83
C GLU A 140 9.25 10.52 -23.95
N ASN A 141 8.13 11.12 -23.59
CA ASN A 141 7.14 11.67 -24.49
C ASN A 141 7.32 13.19 -24.61
N SER A 142 7.28 13.67 -25.82
CA SER A 142 7.32 15.09 -26.14
C SER A 142 6.34 15.40 -27.29
N TYR A 143 6.06 16.67 -27.51
CA TYR A 143 5.17 17.09 -28.59
C TYR A 143 5.89 18.03 -29.55
N LEU A 144 5.84 17.73 -30.83
CA LEU A 144 6.30 18.63 -31.88
C LEU A 144 5.17 18.82 -32.89
N GLN A 145 4.78 20.06 -33.12
CA GLN A 145 3.69 20.40 -34.07
C GLN A 145 2.40 19.57 -33.81
N ASN A 146 2.00 19.44 -32.53
CA ASN A 146 0.85 18.64 -32.09
C ASN A 146 0.93 17.14 -32.36
N LYS A 147 2.10 16.62 -32.70
CA LYS A 147 2.34 15.16 -32.80
C LYS A 147 3.10 14.67 -31.60
N LEU A 148 2.66 13.57 -31.04
CA LEU A 148 3.40 12.86 -29.99
C LEU A 148 4.68 12.29 -30.59
N ILE A 149 5.81 12.54 -29.93
CA ILE A 149 7.10 11.93 -30.21
C ILE A 149 7.51 11.15 -28.99
N THR A 150 7.62 9.85 -29.15
CA THR A 150 8.05 8.93 -28.10
C THR A 150 9.48 8.46 -28.40
N LYS A 151 10.34 8.52 -27.41
CA LYS A 151 11.73 8.04 -27.47
C LYS A 151 12.02 7.11 -26.31
N ASN A 152 12.96 6.17 -26.46
CA ASN A 152 13.50 5.47 -25.30
C ASN A 152 14.14 6.48 -24.36
N SER A 153 13.89 6.33 -23.08
CA SER A 153 14.58 7.08 -22.04
C SER A 153 15.75 6.27 -21.52
N GLU A 154 16.86 6.95 -21.29
CA GLU A 154 17.96 6.37 -20.52
C GLU A 154 17.54 6.38 -19.04
N ILE A 155 17.59 5.20 -18.43
CA ILE A 155 17.33 5.07 -17.00
C ILE A 155 18.58 5.50 -16.26
N GLU A 156 18.44 6.49 -15.39
CA GLU A 156 19.52 6.91 -14.52
C GLU A 156 20.02 5.72 -13.69
N LYS A 157 21.29 5.40 -13.85
CA LYS A 157 21.94 4.42 -12.99
C LYS A 157 22.50 5.14 -11.79
N SER A 158 22.23 4.62 -10.60
CA SER A 158 22.85 5.15 -9.40
C SER A 158 24.37 5.07 -9.51
N GLU A 159 25.05 6.19 -9.30
CA GLU A 159 26.52 6.21 -9.22
C GLU A 159 27.02 5.47 -7.96
N ALA A 160 26.20 5.40 -6.93
CA ALA A 160 26.48 4.68 -5.70
C ALA A 160 25.90 3.26 -5.74
N ASP A 161 26.68 2.28 -5.31
CA ASP A 161 26.17 0.93 -5.07
C ASP A 161 25.25 0.93 -3.85
N VAL A 162 23.95 1.05 -4.11
CA VAL A 162 22.92 0.99 -3.07
C VAL A 162 22.54 -0.44 -2.68
N SER A 163 23.06 -1.45 -3.40
CA SER A 163 22.77 -2.87 -3.17
C SER A 163 23.14 -3.31 -1.75
N ALA A 164 24.26 -2.83 -1.24
CA ALA A 164 24.71 -3.11 0.11
C ALA A 164 23.73 -2.57 1.16
N PHE A 165 23.25 -1.34 0.98
CA PHE A 165 22.25 -0.72 1.87
C PHE A 165 20.91 -1.45 1.83
N ILE A 166 20.46 -1.81 0.64
CA ILE A 166 19.20 -2.55 0.45
C ILE A 166 19.30 -3.92 1.11
N ASN A 167 20.40 -4.65 0.89
CA ASN A 167 20.64 -5.97 1.50
C ASN A 167 20.71 -5.89 3.02
N GLU A 168 21.34 -4.86 3.58
CA GLU A 168 21.39 -4.64 5.02
C GLU A 168 19.98 -4.32 5.57
N SER A 169 19.20 -3.50 4.87
CA SER A 169 17.83 -3.17 5.25
C SER A 169 16.91 -4.40 5.23
N ILE A 170 17.03 -5.25 4.20
CA ILE A 170 16.33 -6.52 4.10
C ILE A 170 16.74 -7.45 5.25
N LYS A 171 18.03 -7.53 5.55
CA LYS A 171 18.53 -8.35 6.65
C LYS A 171 18.01 -7.88 8.01
N LYS A 172 17.99 -6.58 8.27
CA LYS A 172 17.42 -5.98 9.49
C LYS A 172 15.90 -6.23 9.60
N ALA A 173 15.16 -6.14 8.49
CA ALA A 173 13.73 -6.44 8.47
C ALA A 173 13.41 -7.92 8.77
N ASN A 174 14.33 -8.82 8.44
CA ASN A 174 14.18 -10.27 8.73
C ASN A 174 14.65 -10.68 10.13
N THR A 175 15.52 -9.90 10.78
CA THR A 175 15.84 -10.08 12.18
C THR A 175 14.71 -9.46 12.99
N VAL A 176 13.78 -10.30 13.46
CA VAL A 176 12.86 -9.92 14.52
C VAL A 176 13.77 -9.65 15.73
N GLU A 177 14.15 -8.40 15.94
CA GLU A 177 14.69 -7.99 17.22
C GLU A 177 13.62 -8.32 18.26
N THR A 178 13.90 -9.35 19.05
CA THR A 178 13.19 -9.52 20.33
C THR A 178 13.46 -8.23 21.09
N VAL A 179 12.50 -7.30 21.03
CA VAL A 179 12.53 -6.10 21.85
C VAL A 179 12.68 -6.60 23.27
N LYS A 180 13.90 -6.50 23.82
CA LYS A 180 14.11 -6.64 25.25
C LYS A 180 13.22 -5.58 25.87
N VAL A 181 12.10 -6.02 26.42
CA VAL A 181 11.25 -5.16 27.23
C VAL A 181 12.14 -4.68 28.37
N VAL A 182 12.67 -3.48 28.23
CA VAL A 182 13.35 -2.80 29.32
C VAL A 182 12.29 -2.58 30.38
N ALA A 183 12.37 -3.35 31.47
CA ALA A 183 11.47 -3.21 32.59
C ALA A 183 11.47 -1.73 33.00
N ALA A 184 10.28 -1.12 33.02
CA ALA A 184 10.14 0.27 33.42
C ALA A 184 10.75 0.43 34.81
N PRO A 185 11.58 1.48 35.07
CA PRO A 185 12.16 1.70 36.38
C PRO A 185 11.06 1.77 37.45
N PRO A 186 11.26 1.17 38.64
CA PRO A 186 10.23 1.15 39.66
C PRO A 186 9.80 2.58 39.98
N LYS A 187 8.50 2.84 39.91
CA LYS A 187 7.94 4.14 40.34
C LYS A 187 8.35 4.39 41.78
N LYS A 188 9.16 5.43 42.01
CA LYS A 188 9.45 5.93 43.35
C LYS A 188 8.12 6.34 43.97
N VAL A 189 7.70 5.59 45.01
CA VAL A 189 6.56 5.97 45.85
C VAL A 189 7.01 7.14 46.68
N ILE A 190 6.52 8.33 46.38
CA ILE A 190 6.72 9.51 47.21
C ILE A 190 5.77 9.34 48.39
N THR A 191 6.33 8.96 49.54
CA THR A 191 5.59 8.92 50.80
C THR A 191 5.41 10.36 51.26
N ILE A 192 4.19 10.88 51.16
CA ILE A 192 3.85 12.21 51.70
C ILE A 192 3.71 12.05 53.20
N GLU A 193 4.67 12.54 53.99
CA GLU A 193 4.52 12.65 55.42
C GLU A 193 3.37 13.59 55.77
N LYS A 194 2.36 13.04 56.45
CA LYS A 194 1.26 13.84 57.01
C LYS A 194 1.80 14.74 58.10
N LYS A 195 1.89 16.06 57.87
CA LYS A 195 2.09 17.06 58.90
C LYS A 195 1.05 16.91 60.01
N LYS A 196 1.50 16.62 61.22
CA LYS A 196 0.66 16.65 62.43
C LYS A 196 0.11 18.08 62.60
N LYS A 197 -1.21 18.20 62.67
CA LYS A 197 -1.86 19.44 63.07
C LYS A 197 -1.48 19.77 64.49
N ALA A 198 -0.96 20.97 64.70
CA ALA A 198 -0.77 21.54 66.06
C ALA A 198 -2.14 21.77 66.71
N PRO A 199 -2.25 21.61 68.06
CA PRO A 199 -3.47 21.87 68.78
C PRO A 199 -3.83 23.35 68.74
N ALA A 200 -5.12 23.66 68.60
CA ALA A 200 -5.63 25.01 68.64
C ALA A 200 -5.50 25.57 70.06
N GLU A 201 -4.70 26.62 70.22
CA GLU A 201 -4.70 27.39 71.46
C GLU A 201 -6.01 28.25 71.49
N GLY A 202 -6.80 27.95 72.52
CA GLY A 202 -7.90 28.80 72.90
C GLY A 202 -7.37 30.03 73.66
N GLY A 203 -7.78 31.18 73.18
CA GLY A 203 -7.53 32.45 73.88
C GLY A 203 -8.85 33.19 74.08
N CYS A 204 -9.08 33.67 75.27
CA CYS A 204 -10.22 34.40 75.84
C CYS A 204 -10.72 35.56 74.99
#